data_dc01668f9935734c81870270154da5b2
#
_entry.id   dc01668f9935734c81870270154da5b2
#
_cell.length_a   1.000
_cell.length_b   1.000
_cell.length_c   1.000
_cell.angle_alpha   90.00
_cell.angle_beta   90.00
_cell.angle_gamma   90.00
#
_symmetry.space_group_name_H-M   'P 1'
#
loop_
_entity.id
_entity.type
_entity.pdbx_description
1 polymer ?
#
loop_
_entity_poly.entity_id
_entity_poly.type
_entity_poly.pdbx_seq_one_letter_code
_entity_poly.pdbx_strand_id
1 'polypeptide(L)'
;MKEVLGQDIKILYAMKANPFFTRTAAQEADGLEVCSPGEYAICRRAGVPLEKIVLSGVNKEASHVREVVGDAGISGPAGRSGADALSGPAGTPGPAAYTAESLSQLDLLESCAAKTQGNPLRVLLRLTSGNQFGMDEETILSIIKKRSSYPHLHFTGLQYYSGTQKKQAGKIRKELEQLDALLERIRNELQYEIRELEYGPGFHIPYFEGESPVDEDAMLADFREALDAMAFKGRISLEAGRFLAAPCGSYVTRVVDTKQNQGQNYCIVDGGINHVNYYGQAMAMKIPAIRFLPHPLSPGMPDVQPPGGDSQWTVCGSLCTSGDMLVKNLPLPGLKTGDMLVFDRIGAYAVTEGIYLFLSRRLPAVLTYEKDAGLKLVRGALPTSPFNDGSIQYFEDCIKKENP
;
A
#
# COMPACT_ATOMS: atom_id res chain seq x y z
N MET A 1 3.89 -3.03 -16.40
CA MET A 1 4.86 -3.93 -15.72
C MET A 1 4.96 -5.29 -16.41
N LYS A 2 3.89 -6.07 -16.55
CA LYS A 2 3.94 -7.41 -17.17
C LYS A 2 4.43 -7.43 -18.62
N GLU A 3 4.14 -6.39 -19.39
CA GLU A 3 4.60 -6.26 -20.78
C GLU A 3 6.13 -6.14 -20.87
N VAL A 4 6.74 -5.45 -19.93
CA VAL A 4 8.21 -5.25 -19.91
C VAL A 4 8.92 -6.34 -19.12
N LEU A 5 8.40 -6.69 -17.92
CA LEU A 5 9.04 -7.65 -17.04
C LEU A 5 8.82 -9.12 -17.44
N GLY A 6 7.84 -9.41 -18.31
CA GLY A 6 7.48 -10.77 -18.70
C GLY A 6 6.39 -11.38 -17.81
N GLN A 7 5.75 -12.44 -18.31
CA GLN A 7 4.65 -13.12 -17.62
C GLN A 7 5.13 -14.07 -16.53
N ASP A 8 6.40 -14.41 -16.51
CA ASP A 8 7.07 -15.25 -15.51
C ASP A 8 7.23 -14.55 -14.15
N ILE A 9 7.29 -13.21 -14.14
CA ILE A 9 7.37 -12.41 -12.93
C ILE A 9 5.96 -12.19 -12.37
N LYS A 10 5.74 -12.58 -11.11
CA LYS A 10 4.47 -12.34 -10.40
C LYS A 10 4.42 -10.93 -9.82
N ILE A 11 3.27 -10.31 -9.89
CA ILE A 11 3.03 -8.99 -9.27
C ILE A 11 2.07 -9.18 -8.10
N LEU A 12 2.53 -8.81 -6.90
CA LEU A 12 1.73 -8.78 -5.68
C LEU A 12 1.39 -7.32 -5.36
N TYR A 13 0.13 -7.03 -5.25
CA TYR A 13 -0.31 -5.70 -4.82
C TYR A 13 -0.18 -5.58 -3.30
N ALA A 14 0.66 -4.66 -2.83
CA ALA A 14 0.78 -4.34 -1.41
C ALA A 14 -0.46 -3.52 -0.98
N MET A 15 -1.43 -4.20 -0.38
CA MET A 15 -2.77 -3.68 -0.09
C MET A 15 -2.76 -2.43 0.79
N LYS A 16 -1.77 -2.31 1.69
CA LYS A 16 -1.55 -1.13 2.54
C LYS A 16 -1.43 0.18 1.77
N ALA A 17 -1.01 0.13 0.50
CA ALA A 17 -0.89 1.33 -0.32
C ALA A 17 -2.25 1.99 -0.58
N ASN A 18 -3.29 1.19 -0.88
CA ASN A 18 -4.65 1.68 -0.99
C ASN A 18 -5.66 0.51 -0.95
N PRO A 19 -6.33 0.27 0.17
CA PRO A 19 -7.27 -0.84 0.31
C PRO A 19 -8.54 -0.70 -0.55
N PHE A 20 -8.85 0.48 -1.07
CA PHE A 20 -10.00 0.66 -1.98
C PHE A 20 -9.79 0.00 -3.35
N PHE A 21 -8.54 -0.33 -3.72
CA PHE A 21 -8.22 -1.06 -4.94
C PHE A 21 -8.25 -2.59 -4.79
N THR A 22 -8.65 -3.13 -3.63
CA THR A 22 -8.60 -4.58 -3.36
C THR A 22 -9.28 -5.41 -4.44
N ARG A 23 -10.48 -5.03 -4.90
CA ARG A 23 -11.22 -5.77 -5.94
C ARG A 23 -10.51 -5.73 -7.28
N THR A 24 -10.07 -4.55 -7.71
CA THR A 24 -9.33 -4.37 -8.97
C THR A 24 -8.00 -5.12 -8.92
N ALA A 25 -7.25 -4.98 -7.81
CA ALA A 25 -5.99 -5.68 -7.63
C ALA A 25 -6.15 -7.22 -7.63
N ALA A 26 -7.24 -7.74 -7.06
CA ALA A 26 -7.54 -9.17 -7.10
C ALA A 26 -7.82 -9.71 -8.51
N GLN A 27 -8.24 -8.85 -9.43
CA GLN A 27 -8.47 -9.20 -10.84
C GLN A 27 -7.21 -9.05 -11.69
N GLU A 28 -6.47 -7.94 -11.49
CA GLU A 28 -5.38 -7.51 -12.37
C GLU A 28 -3.99 -7.98 -11.90
N ALA A 29 -3.79 -8.20 -10.60
CA ALA A 29 -2.54 -8.70 -10.04
C ALA A 29 -2.56 -10.21 -9.82
N ASP A 30 -1.38 -10.82 -9.72
CA ASP A 30 -1.24 -12.25 -9.43
C ASP A 30 -1.62 -12.59 -7.98
N GLY A 31 -1.47 -11.62 -7.06
CA GLY A 31 -1.84 -11.76 -5.67
C GLY A 31 -1.80 -10.44 -4.90
N LEU A 32 -2.10 -10.53 -3.61
CA LEU A 32 -2.10 -9.39 -2.68
C LEU A 32 -1.23 -9.69 -1.47
N GLU A 33 -0.37 -8.74 -1.08
CA GLU A 33 0.30 -8.72 0.22
C GLU A 33 -0.63 -8.08 1.24
N VAL A 34 -0.91 -8.81 2.34
CA VAL A 34 -1.84 -8.45 3.41
C VAL A 34 -1.09 -8.44 4.74
N CYS A 35 -1.12 -7.32 5.46
CA CYS A 35 -0.27 -7.08 6.62
C CYS A 35 -1.02 -7.00 7.96
N SER A 36 -2.35 -7.12 7.95
CA SER A 36 -3.15 -7.01 9.19
C SER A 36 -4.45 -7.81 9.11
N PRO A 37 -5.07 -8.14 10.28
CA PRO A 37 -6.39 -8.74 10.33
C PRO A 37 -7.47 -7.91 9.61
N GLY A 38 -7.39 -6.57 9.72
CA GLY A 38 -8.32 -5.66 9.05
C GLY A 38 -8.23 -5.75 7.53
N GLU A 39 -7.02 -5.79 6.98
CA GLU A 39 -6.82 -5.99 5.54
C GLU A 39 -7.31 -7.36 5.07
N TYR A 40 -7.06 -8.41 5.86
CA TYR A 40 -7.60 -9.73 5.59
C TYR A 40 -9.13 -9.73 5.55
N ALA A 41 -9.78 -9.09 6.52
CA ALA A 41 -11.24 -8.96 6.54
C ALA A 41 -11.78 -8.22 5.31
N ILE A 42 -11.05 -7.21 4.79
CA ILE A 42 -11.41 -6.54 3.53
C ILE A 42 -11.29 -7.51 2.34
N CYS A 43 -10.21 -8.29 2.27
CA CYS A 43 -10.03 -9.31 1.23
C CYS A 43 -11.16 -10.34 1.25
N ARG A 44 -11.54 -10.82 2.43
CA ARG A 44 -12.66 -11.75 2.61
C ARG A 44 -13.98 -11.17 2.09
N ARG A 45 -14.33 -9.95 2.48
CA ARG A 45 -15.54 -9.26 1.97
C ARG A 45 -15.48 -8.97 0.47
N ALA A 46 -14.30 -8.76 -0.07
CA ALA A 46 -14.10 -8.57 -1.51
C ALA A 46 -14.17 -9.88 -2.32
N GLY A 47 -14.18 -11.05 -1.65
CA GLY A 47 -14.18 -12.35 -2.29
C GLY A 47 -12.84 -12.74 -2.89
N VAL A 48 -11.73 -12.22 -2.34
CA VAL A 48 -10.37 -12.58 -2.79
C VAL A 48 -10.08 -14.03 -2.42
N PRO A 49 -9.70 -14.88 -3.38
CA PRO A 49 -9.30 -16.26 -3.09
C PRO A 49 -8.07 -16.32 -2.18
N LEU A 50 -8.05 -17.27 -1.22
CA LEU A 50 -6.95 -17.40 -0.27
C LEU A 50 -5.60 -17.63 -0.95
N GLU A 51 -5.59 -18.40 -2.03
CA GLU A 51 -4.40 -18.69 -2.82
C GLU A 51 -3.78 -17.47 -3.52
N LYS A 52 -4.48 -16.34 -3.54
CA LYS A 52 -3.95 -15.04 -3.98
C LYS A 52 -3.40 -14.17 -2.85
N ILE A 53 -3.45 -14.63 -1.61
CA ILE A 53 -3.07 -13.82 -0.44
C ILE A 53 -1.70 -14.28 0.08
N VAL A 54 -0.75 -13.35 0.20
CA VAL A 54 0.47 -13.50 1.00
C VAL A 54 0.25 -12.79 2.32
N LEU A 55 0.32 -13.54 3.42
CA LEU A 55 0.13 -13.00 4.77
C LEU A 55 1.47 -12.55 5.35
N SER A 56 1.67 -11.25 5.30
CA SER A 56 2.84 -10.55 5.82
C SER A 56 2.54 -9.90 7.18
N GLY A 57 3.28 -8.88 7.52
CA GLY A 57 3.07 -8.04 8.69
C GLY A 57 3.97 -8.37 9.87
N VAL A 58 4.50 -7.31 10.47
CA VAL A 58 5.44 -7.35 11.61
C VAL A 58 4.77 -7.84 12.89
N ASN A 59 3.48 -7.58 13.05
CA ASN A 59 2.68 -8.07 14.18
C ASN A 59 1.71 -9.15 13.71
N LYS A 60 2.03 -10.42 14.00
CA LYS A 60 1.13 -11.56 13.74
C LYS A 60 0.35 -11.90 15.01
N GLU A 61 -0.93 -11.62 14.98
CA GLU A 61 -1.85 -11.96 16.06
C GLU A 61 -2.21 -13.45 16.02
N ALA A 62 -2.07 -14.14 17.14
CA ALA A 62 -2.34 -15.57 17.22
C ALA A 62 -3.80 -15.95 16.87
N SER A 63 -4.75 -15.08 17.19
CA SER A 63 -6.17 -15.24 16.81
C SER A 63 -6.33 -15.21 15.30
N HIS A 64 -5.70 -14.25 14.64
CA HIS A 64 -5.77 -14.09 13.21
C HIS A 64 -5.08 -15.23 12.45
N VAL A 65 -3.87 -15.64 12.88
CA VAL A 65 -3.20 -16.79 12.26
C VAL A 65 -4.07 -18.06 12.38
N ARG A 66 -4.70 -18.30 13.55
CA ARG A 66 -5.62 -19.44 13.73
C ARG A 66 -6.84 -19.35 12.83
N GLU A 67 -7.42 -18.15 12.67
CA GLU A 67 -8.55 -17.92 11.76
C GLU A 67 -8.19 -18.31 10.33
N VAL A 68 -7.09 -17.77 9.81
CA VAL A 68 -6.66 -18.00 8.42
C VAL A 68 -6.30 -19.47 8.16
N VAL A 69 -5.59 -20.09 9.10
CA VAL A 69 -5.27 -21.53 9.02
C VAL A 69 -6.53 -22.40 9.09
N GLY A 70 -7.52 -22.00 9.92
CA GLY A 70 -8.83 -22.64 10.01
C GLY A 70 -9.66 -22.49 8.73
N ASP A 71 -9.69 -21.31 8.15
CA ASP A 71 -10.36 -21.03 6.86
C ASP A 71 -9.79 -21.89 5.72
N ALA A 72 -8.49 -22.12 5.72
CA ALA A 72 -7.83 -23.01 4.77
C ALA A 72 -8.29 -24.48 4.92
N GLY A 73 -8.59 -24.92 6.15
CA GLY A 73 -9.08 -26.29 6.44
C GLY A 73 -10.56 -26.53 6.09
N ILE A 74 -11.38 -25.47 6.03
CA ILE A 74 -12.82 -25.56 5.76
C ILE A 74 -13.14 -25.51 4.26
N SER A 75 -12.26 -24.96 3.45
CA SER A 75 -12.43 -24.90 2.00
C SER A 75 -12.20 -26.27 1.36
N GLY A 76 -13.15 -27.19 1.55
CA GLY A 76 -13.18 -28.47 0.85
C GLY A 76 -13.31 -28.28 -0.67
N PRO A 77 -13.16 -29.35 -1.48
CA PRO A 77 -13.02 -29.27 -2.92
C PRO A 77 -14.33 -28.90 -3.60
N ALA A 78 -14.62 -27.62 -3.70
CA ALA A 78 -15.61 -27.08 -4.62
C ALA A 78 -14.88 -26.52 -5.84
N GLY A 79 -14.72 -27.39 -6.79
CA GLY A 79 -14.39 -27.21 -8.19
C GLY A 79 -13.70 -25.94 -8.63
N ARG A 80 -12.44 -26.08 -9.14
CA ARG A 80 -12.00 -25.21 -10.22
C ARG A 80 -10.79 -25.76 -10.96
N SER A 81 -11.01 -25.95 -12.27
CA SER A 81 -10.00 -26.01 -13.30
C SER A 81 -9.45 -24.59 -13.55
N GLY A 82 -8.17 -24.44 -13.39
CA GLY A 82 -7.41 -23.22 -13.72
C GLY A 82 -5.94 -23.52 -13.45
N ALA A 83 -5.23 -24.01 -14.48
CA ALA A 83 -3.79 -24.19 -14.43
C ALA A 83 -3.15 -22.82 -14.28
N ASP A 84 -2.52 -22.57 -13.14
CA ASP A 84 -1.56 -21.52 -12.78
C ASP A 84 -1.79 -20.87 -11.40
N ALA A 85 -2.57 -21.53 -10.53
CA ALA A 85 -2.54 -21.19 -9.13
C ALA A 85 -1.10 -21.35 -8.60
N LEU A 86 -0.66 -20.47 -7.71
CA LEU A 86 0.52 -20.68 -6.87
C LEU A 86 0.26 -21.93 -5.99
N SER A 87 0.13 -23.09 -6.64
CA SER A 87 -0.22 -24.34 -5.99
C SER A 87 0.96 -24.81 -5.16
N GLY A 88 0.75 -24.82 -3.86
CA GLY A 88 1.43 -25.77 -3.00
C GLY A 88 1.17 -27.20 -3.49
N PRO A 89 1.82 -28.22 -2.93
CA PRO A 89 1.55 -29.62 -3.30
C PRO A 89 0.02 -29.85 -3.25
N ALA A 90 -0.49 -30.48 -4.30
CA ALA A 90 -1.92 -30.60 -4.59
C ALA A 90 -2.76 -30.95 -3.36
N GLY A 91 -3.73 -30.13 -3.04
CA GLY A 91 -4.85 -30.56 -2.21
C GLY A 91 -5.46 -29.61 -1.19
N THR A 92 -4.84 -28.52 -0.77
CA THR A 92 -5.46 -27.63 0.23
C THR A 92 -5.42 -26.17 -0.21
N PRO A 93 -6.60 -25.48 -0.32
CA PRO A 93 -6.66 -24.06 -0.53
C PRO A 93 -6.27 -23.34 0.78
N GLY A 94 -5.07 -22.82 0.82
CA GLY A 94 -4.55 -21.95 1.88
C GLY A 94 -3.99 -20.68 1.28
N PRO A 95 -3.52 -19.71 2.08
CA PRO A 95 -2.77 -18.58 1.60
C PRO A 95 -1.62 -19.01 0.71
N ALA A 96 -1.29 -18.16 -0.28
CA ALA A 96 -0.17 -18.41 -1.17
C ALA A 96 1.14 -18.62 -0.39
N ALA A 97 1.36 -17.79 0.66
CA ALA A 97 2.46 -17.94 1.62
C ALA A 97 2.20 -17.13 2.90
N TYR A 98 2.98 -17.42 3.93
CA TYR A 98 3.16 -16.59 5.12
C TYR A 98 4.59 -16.05 5.14
N THR A 99 4.80 -14.76 5.40
CA THR A 99 6.13 -14.26 5.70
C THR A 99 6.42 -14.44 7.20
N ALA A 100 7.65 -14.75 7.57
CA ALA A 100 8.10 -14.78 8.96
C ALA A 100 9.28 -13.84 9.14
N GLU A 101 9.20 -12.98 10.16
CA GLU A 101 10.17 -11.93 10.46
C GLU A 101 10.93 -12.18 11.78
N SER A 102 10.63 -13.25 12.50
CA SER A 102 11.26 -13.62 13.76
C SER A 102 11.05 -15.08 14.12
N LEU A 103 11.84 -15.61 15.07
CA LEU A 103 11.65 -16.96 15.59
C LEU A 103 10.29 -17.12 16.28
N SER A 104 9.84 -16.12 17.03
CA SER A 104 8.52 -16.15 17.68
C SER A 104 7.36 -16.24 16.69
N GLN A 105 7.49 -15.61 15.51
CA GLN A 105 6.50 -15.78 14.44
C GLN A 105 6.53 -17.19 13.83
N LEU A 106 7.70 -17.81 13.71
CA LEU A 106 7.81 -19.20 13.26
C LEU A 106 7.17 -20.16 14.28
N ASP A 107 7.45 -19.97 15.56
CA ASP A 107 6.87 -20.79 16.64
C ASP A 107 5.33 -20.64 16.67
N LEU A 108 4.83 -19.43 16.43
CA LEU A 108 3.40 -19.19 16.30
C LEU A 108 2.80 -19.93 15.11
N LEU A 109 3.39 -19.80 13.91
CA LEU A 109 2.93 -20.48 12.70
C LEU A 109 2.97 -22.00 12.88
N GLU A 110 4.05 -22.55 13.42
CA GLU A 110 4.20 -23.98 13.73
C GLU A 110 3.09 -24.44 14.68
N SER A 111 2.89 -23.73 15.79
CA SER A 111 1.87 -24.09 16.79
C SER A 111 0.43 -24.04 16.26
N CYS A 112 0.16 -23.17 15.29
CA CYS A 112 -1.13 -23.09 14.62
C CYS A 112 -1.29 -24.22 13.59
N ALA A 113 -0.26 -24.46 12.78
CA ALA A 113 -0.26 -25.50 11.76
C ALA A 113 -0.38 -26.91 12.36
N ALA A 114 0.32 -27.18 13.46
CA ALA A 114 0.27 -28.47 14.16
C ALA A 114 -1.13 -28.88 14.65
N LYS A 115 -2.06 -27.94 14.76
CA LYS A 115 -3.46 -28.19 15.17
C LYS A 115 -4.38 -28.49 14.00
N THR A 116 -3.90 -28.41 12.78
CA THR A 116 -4.65 -28.67 11.56
C THR A 116 -4.14 -29.94 10.89
N GLN A 117 -5.02 -30.68 10.22
CA GLN A 117 -4.64 -31.86 9.44
C GLN A 117 -4.25 -31.51 8.00
N GLY A 118 -3.72 -30.27 7.79
CA GLY A 118 -3.38 -29.77 6.47
C GLY A 118 -1.92 -30.07 6.06
N ASN A 119 -1.59 -29.68 4.83
CA ASN A 119 -0.20 -29.68 4.37
C ASN A 119 0.64 -28.63 5.14
N PRO A 120 1.95 -28.78 5.21
CA PRO A 120 2.83 -27.78 5.81
C PRO A 120 2.58 -26.38 5.21
N LEU A 121 2.52 -25.35 6.08
CA LEU A 121 2.35 -23.97 5.65
C LEU A 121 3.57 -23.50 4.85
N ARG A 122 3.33 -22.85 3.73
CA ARG A 122 4.39 -22.23 2.95
C ARG A 122 4.86 -20.95 3.63
N VAL A 123 6.16 -20.86 3.89
CA VAL A 123 6.74 -19.72 4.62
C VAL A 123 7.87 -19.10 3.80
N LEU A 124 7.82 -17.77 3.67
CA LEU A 124 8.92 -16.94 3.21
C LEU A 124 9.62 -16.35 4.43
N LEU A 125 10.93 -16.54 4.51
CA LEU A 125 11.76 -15.94 5.56
C LEU A 125 12.14 -14.53 5.14
N ARG A 126 11.77 -13.53 5.92
CA ARG A 126 12.09 -12.15 5.63
C ARG A 126 13.49 -11.80 6.07
N LEU A 127 14.34 -11.43 5.10
CA LEU A 127 15.68 -10.90 5.36
C LEU A 127 15.58 -9.41 5.75
N THR A 128 16.31 -9.03 6.80
CA THR A 128 16.37 -7.61 7.21
C THR A 128 17.16 -6.76 6.21
N SER A 129 16.75 -5.50 6.11
CA SER A 129 17.52 -4.45 5.44
C SER A 129 18.24 -3.52 6.43
N GLY A 130 18.43 -3.96 7.69
CA GLY A 130 19.08 -3.20 8.73
C GLY A 130 18.16 -2.32 9.58
N ASN A 131 16.88 -2.65 9.64
CA ASN A 131 15.86 -1.96 10.43
C ASN A 131 15.07 -2.97 11.30
N GLN A 132 13.91 -2.55 11.85
CA GLN A 132 13.07 -3.39 12.72
C GLN A 132 12.39 -4.57 12.02
N PHE A 133 12.51 -4.71 10.71
CA PHE A 133 11.86 -5.75 9.93
C PHE A 133 12.82 -6.87 9.56
N GLY A 134 12.32 -8.11 9.62
CA GLY A 134 13.05 -9.28 9.15
C GLY A 134 14.15 -9.76 10.09
N MET A 135 14.86 -10.80 9.67
CA MET A 135 15.95 -11.46 10.39
C MET A 135 17.26 -11.30 9.64
N ASP A 136 18.38 -11.31 10.33
CA ASP A 136 19.68 -11.33 9.71
C ASP A 136 19.97 -12.66 8.97
N GLU A 137 20.98 -12.63 8.14
CA GLU A 137 21.38 -13.76 7.29
C GLU A 137 21.73 -15.00 8.13
N GLU A 138 22.48 -14.86 9.22
CA GLU A 138 22.90 -15.95 10.07
C GLU A 138 21.70 -16.60 10.79
N THR A 139 20.72 -15.80 11.19
CA THR A 139 19.46 -16.31 11.75
C THR A 139 18.70 -17.14 10.71
N ILE A 140 18.57 -16.65 9.47
CA ILE A 140 17.93 -17.38 8.38
C ILE A 140 18.65 -18.71 8.11
N LEU A 141 19.98 -18.72 8.01
CA LEU A 141 20.77 -19.92 7.83
C LEU A 141 20.57 -20.92 8.98
N SER A 142 20.54 -20.44 10.23
CA SER A 142 20.26 -21.26 11.42
C SER A 142 18.88 -21.90 11.37
N ILE A 143 17.84 -21.16 10.95
CA ILE A 143 16.47 -21.66 10.80
C ILE A 143 16.45 -22.78 9.76
N ILE A 144 17.02 -22.56 8.58
CA ILE A 144 17.04 -23.55 7.51
C ILE A 144 17.83 -24.79 7.93
N LYS A 145 18.94 -24.64 8.63
CA LYS A 145 19.72 -25.75 9.19
C LYS A 145 18.89 -26.56 10.19
N LYS A 146 18.07 -25.91 11.01
CA LYS A 146 17.20 -26.53 12.02
C LYS A 146 15.77 -26.78 11.53
N ARG A 147 15.52 -26.81 10.23
CA ARG A 147 14.18 -26.92 9.65
C ARG A 147 13.34 -28.11 10.12
N SER A 148 14.01 -29.18 10.54
CA SER A 148 13.34 -30.36 11.14
C SER A 148 12.62 -30.05 12.45
N SER A 149 12.92 -28.94 13.11
CA SER A 149 12.20 -28.45 14.30
C SER A 149 10.84 -27.81 13.96
N TYR A 150 10.57 -27.62 12.69
CA TYR A 150 9.32 -27.01 12.18
C TYR A 150 8.64 -27.97 11.17
N PRO A 151 8.15 -29.13 11.62
CA PRO A 151 7.62 -30.17 10.71
C PRO A 151 6.35 -29.76 9.97
N HIS A 152 5.64 -28.75 10.46
CA HIS A 152 4.42 -28.21 9.82
C HIS A 152 4.66 -26.94 9.01
N LEU A 153 5.92 -26.51 8.84
CA LEU A 153 6.31 -25.39 7.99
C LEU A 153 7.20 -25.86 6.83
N HIS A 154 6.98 -25.24 5.68
CA HIS A 154 7.82 -25.43 4.50
C HIS A 154 8.44 -24.08 4.10
N PHE A 155 9.73 -23.92 4.28
CA PHE A 155 10.47 -22.70 3.92
C PHE A 155 10.67 -22.64 2.41
N THR A 156 9.71 -22.03 1.69
CA THR A 156 9.71 -22.02 0.23
C THR A 156 10.51 -20.90 -0.36
N GLY A 157 10.70 -19.79 0.37
CA GLY A 157 11.31 -18.60 -0.18
C GLY A 157 11.92 -17.64 0.81
N LEU A 158 12.54 -16.62 0.25
CA LEU A 158 12.95 -15.40 0.95
C LEU A 158 12.04 -14.25 0.57
N GLN A 159 11.84 -13.31 1.49
CA GLN A 159 11.19 -12.03 1.23
C GLN A 159 12.15 -10.90 1.61
N TYR A 160 12.25 -9.85 0.77
CA TYR A 160 13.12 -8.72 1.01
C TYR A 160 12.53 -7.40 0.54
N TYR A 161 12.60 -6.38 1.40
CA TYR A 161 12.22 -5.01 1.11
C TYR A 161 13.11 -4.04 1.89
N SER A 162 13.77 -3.12 1.21
CA SER A 162 14.73 -2.18 1.82
C SER A 162 14.28 -0.72 1.79
N GLY A 163 13.05 -0.45 1.39
CA GLY A 163 12.50 0.91 1.33
C GLY A 163 11.92 1.29 -0.02
N THR A 164 11.27 2.44 -0.02
CA THR A 164 10.53 3.01 -1.17
C THR A 164 11.31 4.14 -1.84
N GLN A 165 10.81 4.60 -2.99
CA GLN A 165 11.32 5.78 -3.72
C GLN A 165 12.80 5.65 -4.15
N LYS A 166 13.20 4.47 -4.58
CA LYS A 166 14.55 4.22 -5.09
C LYS A 166 14.69 4.78 -6.49
N LYS A 167 15.55 5.80 -6.64
CA LYS A 167 15.85 6.46 -7.91
C LYS A 167 17.03 5.83 -8.65
N GLN A 168 17.86 5.06 -7.96
CA GLN A 168 19.11 4.53 -8.48
C GLN A 168 18.99 3.03 -8.78
N ALA A 169 19.04 2.66 -10.05
CA ALA A 169 19.07 1.26 -10.50
C ALA A 169 20.24 0.47 -9.86
N GLY A 170 21.40 1.11 -9.69
CA GLY A 170 22.55 0.47 -9.05
C GLY A 170 22.33 0.01 -7.61
N LYS A 171 21.41 0.65 -6.84
CA LYS A 171 21.03 0.19 -5.51
C LYS A 171 20.24 -1.12 -5.60
N ILE A 172 19.28 -1.18 -6.51
CA ILE A 172 18.46 -2.38 -6.74
C ILE A 172 19.34 -3.54 -7.21
N ARG A 173 20.27 -3.29 -8.13
CA ARG A 173 21.20 -4.31 -8.65
C ARG A 173 22.05 -4.91 -7.52
N LYS A 174 22.60 -4.07 -6.63
CA LYS A 174 23.37 -4.55 -5.46
C LYS A 174 22.51 -5.38 -4.48
N GLU A 175 21.26 -5.02 -4.27
CA GLU A 175 20.35 -5.80 -3.42
C GLU A 175 20.09 -7.18 -4.04
N LEU A 176 19.87 -7.27 -5.34
CA LEU A 176 19.68 -8.53 -6.05
C LEU A 176 20.95 -9.39 -6.02
N GLU A 177 22.14 -8.82 -6.18
CA GLU A 177 23.41 -9.52 -6.03
C GLU A 177 23.61 -10.12 -4.63
N GLN A 178 23.26 -9.35 -3.58
CA GLN A 178 23.30 -9.84 -2.18
C GLN A 178 22.31 -10.98 -1.94
N LEU A 179 21.10 -10.87 -2.47
CA LEU A 179 20.09 -11.92 -2.36
C LEU A 179 20.51 -13.19 -3.10
N ASP A 180 21.09 -13.03 -4.27
CA ASP A 180 21.57 -14.14 -5.08
C ASP A 180 22.70 -14.89 -4.36
N ALA A 181 23.65 -14.16 -3.77
CA ALA A 181 24.74 -14.75 -2.97
C ALA A 181 24.21 -15.52 -1.74
N LEU A 182 23.21 -15.00 -1.04
CA LEU A 182 22.57 -15.69 0.08
C LEU A 182 21.85 -16.97 -0.38
N LEU A 183 21.12 -16.90 -1.48
CA LEU A 183 20.43 -18.06 -2.07
C LEU A 183 21.43 -19.16 -2.47
N GLU A 184 22.58 -18.78 -3.05
CA GLU A 184 23.66 -19.70 -3.35
C GLU A 184 24.29 -20.32 -2.09
N ARG A 185 24.52 -19.52 -1.03
CA ARG A 185 25.00 -20.04 0.27
C ARG A 185 24.05 -21.09 0.83
N ILE A 186 22.75 -20.81 0.86
CA ILE A 186 21.72 -21.74 1.35
C ILE A 186 21.79 -23.06 0.56
N ARG A 187 21.86 -22.97 -0.76
CA ARG A 187 21.94 -24.17 -1.63
C ARG A 187 23.22 -24.96 -1.38
N ASN A 188 24.38 -24.31 -1.34
CA ASN A 188 25.68 -24.96 -1.32
C ASN A 188 26.07 -25.43 0.09
N GLU A 189 25.82 -24.62 1.14
CA GLU A 189 26.25 -24.98 2.51
C GLU A 189 25.20 -25.83 3.24
N LEU A 190 23.88 -25.59 2.98
CA LEU A 190 22.81 -26.27 3.70
C LEU A 190 22.11 -27.38 2.89
N GLN A 191 22.51 -27.55 1.61
CA GLN A 191 21.87 -28.48 0.67
C GLN A 191 20.34 -28.30 0.67
N TYR A 192 19.91 -27.06 0.68
CA TYR A 192 18.51 -26.70 0.69
C TYR A 192 18.17 -25.73 -0.45
N GLU A 193 17.14 -26.03 -1.22
CA GLU A 193 16.76 -25.25 -2.39
C GLU A 193 15.60 -24.33 -2.04
N ILE A 194 15.88 -23.03 -1.97
CA ILE A 194 14.88 -21.97 -1.97
C ILE A 194 14.33 -21.85 -3.39
N ARG A 195 13.01 -21.80 -3.51
CA ARG A 195 12.32 -21.80 -4.82
C ARG A 195 11.63 -20.49 -5.15
N GLU A 196 11.54 -19.59 -4.20
CA GLU A 196 10.80 -18.35 -4.35
C GLU A 196 11.58 -17.16 -3.78
N LEU A 197 11.56 -16.06 -4.49
CA LEU A 197 12.03 -14.77 -4.01
C LEU A 197 10.89 -13.75 -4.15
N GLU A 198 10.42 -13.22 -3.03
CA GLU A 198 9.51 -12.07 -3.00
C GLU A 198 10.34 -10.82 -2.73
N TYR A 199 10.33 -9.91 -3.68
CA TYR A 199 11.17 -8.72 -3.66
C TYR A 199 10.35 -7.45 -3.82
N GLY A 200 10.54 -6.49 -2.91
CA GLY A 200 9.96 -5.15 -3.01
C GLY A 200 10.96 -4.16 -3.63
N PRO A 201 10.88 -3.87 -4.93
CA PRO A 201 11.84 -2.98 -5.60
C PRO A 201 11.79 -1.55 -5.09
N GLY A 202 10.63 -1.10 -4.59
CA GLY A 202 10.44 0.25 -4.08
C GLY A 202 10.67 1.33 -5.14
N PHE A 203 10.22 1.11 -6.36
CA PHE A 203 10.38 2.04 -7.49
C PHE A 203 9.93 3.45 -7.16
N HIS A 204 10.66 4.42 -7.71
CA HIS A 204 10.41 5.83 -7.53
C HIS A 204 9.20 6.31 -8.33
N ILE A 205 8.40 7.16 -7.70
CA ILE A 205 7.33 7.94 -8.33
C ILE A 205 7.62 9.43 -8.07
N PRO A 206 7.66 10.28 -9.07
CA PRO A 206 7.77 11.72 -8.85
C PRO A 206 6.44 12.26 -8.33
N TYR A 207 6.46 12.96 -7.20
CA TYR A 207 5.28 13.57 -6.57
C TYR A 207 5.21 15.07 -6.76
N PHE A 208 6.36 15.72 -6.86
CA PHE A 208 6.48 17.17 -6.71
C PHE A 208 7.01 17.83 -7.98
N GLU A 209 6.67 19.10 -8.15
CA GLU A 209 7.25 19.92 -9.19
C GLU A 209 8.78 19.98 -9.07
N GLY A 210 9.46 20.03 -10.21
CA GLY A 210 10.91 20.01 -10.27
C GLY A 210 11.56 18.63 -10.08
N GLU A 211 10.80 17.57 -9.76
CA GLU A 211 11.31 16.20 -9.82
C GLU A 211 11.41 15.74 -11.28
N SER A 212 12.51 15.07 -11.62
CA SER A 212 12.72 14.54 -12.98
C SER A 212 11.64 13.52 -13.32
N PRO A 213 11.08 13.58 -14.53
CA PRO A 213 10.22 12.51 -15.03
C PRO A 213 10.93 11.16 -14.96
N VAL A 214 10.20 10.10 -14.73
CA VAL A 214 10.70 8.72 -14.77
C VAL A 214 10.25 8.10 -16.07
N ASP A 215 11.20 7.58 -16.83
CA ASP A 215 10.91 6.66 -17.93
C ASP A 215 10.67 5.28 -17.31
N GLU A 216 9.40 4.94 -17.13
CA GLU A 216 8.98 3.71 -16.44
C GLU A 216 9.40 2.47 -17.24
N ASP A 217 9.33 2.52 -18.57
CA ASP A 217 9.69 1.40 -19.42
C ASP A 217 11.19 1.14 -19.37
N ALA A 218 12.02 2.17 -19.46
CA ALA A 218 13.46 2.05 -19.33
C ALA A 218 13.86 1.53 -17.93
N MET A 219 13.24 2.06 -16.87
CA MET A 219 13.48 1.60 -15.49
C MET A 219 13.10 0.12 -15.30
N LEU A 220 11.99 -0.31 -15.85
CA LEU A 220 11.55 -1.71 -15.78
C LEU A 220 12.42 -2.63 -16.63
N ALA A 221 12.90 -2.17 -17.79
CA ALA A 221 13.84 -2.91 -18.64
C ALA A 221 15.19 -3.12 -17.93
N ASP A 222 15.77 -2.06 -17.34
CA ASP A 222 16.99 -2.16 -16.52
C ASP A 222 16.83 -3.13 -15.35
N PHE A 223 15.65 -3.12 -14.72
CA PHE A 223 15.33 -4.03 -13.63
C PHE A 223 15.20 -5.48 -14.12
N ARG A 224 14.56 -5.70 -15.27
CA ARG A 224 14.47 -7.03 -15.89
C ARG A 224 15.87 -7.57 -16.20
N GLU A 225 16.75 -6.78 -16.76
CA GLU A 225 18.14 -7.17 -17.00
C GLU A 225 18.85 -7.60 -15.71
N ALA A 226 18.62 -6.87 -14.62
CA ALA A 226 19.20 -7.23 -13.31
C ALA A 226 18.66 -8.56 -12.77
N LEU A 227 17.38 -8.87 -12.97
CA LEU A 227 16.79 -10.16 -12.61
C LEU A 227 17.34 -11.31 -13.48
N ASP A 228 17.51 -11.08 -14.76
CA ASP A 228 18.05 -12.09 -15.69
C ASP A 228 19.50 -12.46 -15.39
N ALA A 229 20.25 -11.49 -14.85
CA ALA A 229 21.65 -11.68 -14.44
C ALA A 229 21.82 -12.55 -13.18
N MET A 230 20.77 -12.72 -12.35
CA MET A 230 20.83 -13.58 -11.16
C MET A 230 21.10 -15.04 -11.53
N ALA A 231 21.88 -15.75 -10.71
CA ALA A 231 22.02 -17.21 -10.79
C ALA A 231 20.76 -17.94 -10.32
N PHE A 232 19.96 -17.30 -9.45
CA PHE A 232 18.67 -17.82 -9.00
C PHE A 232 17.67 -17.90 -10.15
N LYS A 233 17.11 -19.11 -10.38
CA LYS A 233 16.12 -19.37 -11.45
C LYS A 233 14.78 -19.87 -10.89
N GLY A 234 14.52 -19.62 -9.61
CA GLY A 234 13.22 -19.88 -9.01
C GLY A 234 12.17 -18.84 -9.39
N ARG A 235 11.02 -18.93 -8.76
CA ARG A 235 9.91 -17.97 -8.97
C ARG A 235 10.24 -16.62 -8.33
N ILE A 236 9.99 -15.56 -9.04
CA ILE A 236 10.14 -14.19 -8.53
C ILE A 236 8.76 -13.53 -8.45
N SER A 237 8.46 -12.97 -7.29
CA SER A 237 7.29 -12.15 -7.04
C SER A 237 7.72 -10.75 -6.63
N LEU A 238 7.07 -9.73 -7.17
CA LEU A 238 7.36 -8.34 -6.87
C LEU A 238 6.24 -7.73 -6.03
N GLU A 239 6.57 -7.24 -4.84
CA GLU A 239 5.66 -6.39 -4.07
C GLU A 239 5.62 -4.98 -4.68
N ALA A 240 4.46 -4.58 -5.14
CA ALA A 240 4.24 -3.25 -5.69
C ALA A 240 3.01 -2.60 -5.04
N GLY A 241 3.21 -1.50 -4.35
CA GLY A 241 2.13 -0.72 -3.72
C GLY A 241 2.10 0.69 -4.27
N ARG A 242 3.00 1.55 -3.81
CA ARG A 242 3.10 2.95 -4.20
C ARG A 242 3.18 3.14 -5.72
N PHE A 243 4.03 2.37 -6.37
CA PHE A 243 4.25 2.48 -7.81
C PHE A 243 2.98 2.25 -8.62
N LEU A 244 2.13 1.30 -8.21
CA LEU A 244 0.86 1.02 -8.87
C LEU A 244 -0.25 2.01 -8.48
N ALA A 245 -0.34 2.35 -7.19
CA ALA A 245 -1.49 3.08 -6.66
C ALA A 245 -1.36 4.60 -6.76
N ALA A 246 -0.15 5.18 -6.60
CA ALA A 246 0.01 6.63 -6.51
C ALA A 246 -0.53 7.37 -7.74
N PRO A 247 -0.25 6.95 -8.99
CA PRO A 247 -0.76 7.65 -10.17
C PRO A 247 -2.29 7.60 -10.32
N CYS A 248 -2.95 6.64 -9.66
CA CYS A 248 -4.38 6.36 -9.84
C CYS A 248 -5.29 7.23 -8.98
N GLY A 249 -4.77 8.15 -8.14
CA GLY A 249 -5.60 8.93 -7.22
C GLY A 249 -5.48 10.42 -7.41
N SER A 250 -6.63 11.10 -7.27
CA SER A 250 -6.71 12.56 -7.18
C SER A 250 -7.57 12.96 -5.98
N TYR A 251 -7.16 14.00 -5.27
CA TYR A 251 -7.91 14.57 -4.17
C TYR A 251 -8.47 15.92 -4.58
N VAL A 252 -9.78 16.06 -4.50
CA VAL A 252 -10.50 17.28 -4.84
C VAL A 252 -10.93 17.99 -3.55
N THR A 253 -10.60 19.27 -3.42
CA THR A 253 -10.98 20.10 -2.29
C THR A 253 -11.41 21.48 -2.79
N ARG A 254 -12.28 22.15 -2.02
CA ARG A 254 -12.85 23.44 -2.37
C ARG A 254 -12.26 24.56 -1.51
N VAL A 255 -11.97 25.68 -2.11
CA VAL A 255 -11.60 26.91 -1.41
C VAL A 255 -12.83 27.46 -0.68
N VAL A 256 -12.75 27.56 0.64
CA VAL A 256 -13.85 28.04 1.50
C VAL A 256 -13.63 29.45 2.02
N ASP A 257 -12.39 29.93 2.04
CA ASP A 257 -12.05 31.27 2.47
C ASP A 257 -10.75 31.76 1.82
N THR A 258 -10.63 33.06 1.62
CA THR A 258 -9.41 33.73 1.15
C THR A 258 -9.14 34.98 1.98
N LYS A 259 -7.88 35.19 2.34
CA LYS A 259 -7.47 36.38 3.11
C LYS A 259 -6.01 36.75 2.84
N GLN A 260 -5.69 38.02 3.18
CA GLN A 260 -4.33 38.50 3.17
C GLN A 260 -3.91 38.91 4.58
N ASN A 261 -2.76 38.44 5.04
CA ASN A 261 -2.16 38.85 6.30
C ASN A 261 -0.69 39.23 6.06
N GLN A 262 -0.31 40.43 6.48
CA GLN A 262 1.08 40.92 6.37
C GLN A 262 1.66 40.77 4.96
N GLY A 263 0.85 41.05 3.94
CA GLY A 263 1.26 40.98 2.54
C GLY A 263 1.27 39.55 1.94
N GLN A 264 0.97 38.53 2.71
CA GLN A 264 0.88 37.15 2.23
C GLN A 264 -0.59 36.74 2.01
N ASN A 265 -0.85 36.08 0.87
CA ASN A 265 -2.17 35.57 0.57
C ASN A 265 -2.32 34.13 1.09
N TYR A 266 -3.47 33.88 1.71
CA TYR A 266 -3.87 32.57 2.23
C TYR A 266 -5.20 32.15 1.63
N CYS A 267 -5.30 30.91 1.18
CA CYS A 267 -6.59 30.29 0.90
C CYS A 267 -6.78 29.08 1.85
N ILE A 268 -8.00 28.96 2.35
CA ILE A 268 -8.41 27.86 3.23
C ILE A 268 -9.27 26.92 2.41
N VAL A 269 -8.95 25.64 2.44
CA VAL A 269 -9.74 24.60 1.79
C VAL A 269 -10.57 23.80 2.79
N ASP A 270 -11.63 23.13 2.34
CA ASP A 270 -12.57 22.36 3.19
C ASP A 270 -11.96 21.04 3.74
N GLY A 271 -10.82 20.62 3.21
CA GLY A 271 -10.02 19.51 3.73
C GLY A 271 -8.73 19.95 4.42
N GLY A 272 -7.68 19.18 4.26
CA GLY A 272 -6.37 19.46 4.85
C GLY A 272 -5.51 18.22 4.97
N ILE A 273 -4.49 18.28 5.84
CA ILE A 273 -3.58 17.13 6.12
C ILE A 273 -4.30 15.94 6.79
N ASN A 274 -5.54 16.13 7.21
CA ASN A 274 -6.40 15.03 7.65
C ASN A 274 -6.99 14.22 6.48
N HIS A 275 -6.94 14.73 5.26
CA HIS A 275 -7.45 14.05 4.08
C HIS A 275 -6.35 13.63 3.11
N VAL A 276 -5.27 14.39 3.03
CA VAL A 276 -4.20 14.15 2.07
C VAL A 276 -2.83 14.25 2.74
N ASN A 277 -2.01 13.23 2.50
CA ASN A 277 -0.62 13.20 2.95
C ASN A 277 0.28 12.74 1.80
N TYR A 278 1.33 13.50 1.51
CA TYR A 278 2.33 13.13 0.51
C TYR A 278 3.60 12.61 1.17
N TYR A 279 4.10 11.49 0.70
CA TYR A 279 5.38 10.97 1.14
C TYR A 279 6.51 11.98 0.93
N GLY A 280 7.24 12.27 2.00
CA GLY A 280 8.35 13.23 1.96
C GLY A 280 7.93 14.70 1.88
N GLN A 281 6.64 15.01 2.03
CA GLN A 281 6.17 16.37 2.26
C GLN A 281 6.32 16.72 3.75
N ALA A 282 6.90 17.87 4.02
CA ALA A 282 6.98 18.42 5.36
C ALA A 282 6.69 19.92 5.30
N MET A 283 5.72 20.39 6.11
CA MET A 283 5.38 21.80 6.27
C MET A 283 5.21 22.58 4.93
N ALA A 284 4.65 21.95 3.93
CA ALA A 284 4.41 22.53 2.60
C ALA A 284 5.66 23.05 1.88
N MET A 285 6.84 22.42 2.11
CA MET A 285 8.08 22.84 1.48
C MET A 285 8.21 22.46 0.00
N LYS A 286 7.36 21.55 -0.48
CA LYS A 286 7.34 21.08 -1.87
C LYS A 286 5.96 21.32 -2.47
N ILE A 287 5.92 21.55 -3.77
CA ILE A 287 4.67 21.76 -4.52
C ILE A 287 4.27 20.43 -5.17
N PRO A 288 3.16 19.79 -4.75
CA PRO A 288 2.61 18.63 -5.44
C PRO A 288 2.08 19.01 -6.83
N ALA A 289 1.81 18.00 -7.66
CA ALA A 289 1.07 18.24 -8.91
C ALA A 289 -0.37 18.64 -8.59
N ILE A 290 -0.73 19.90 -8.86
CA ILE A 290 -2.03 20.50 -8.54
C ILE A 290 -2.65 21.08 -9.81
N ARG A 291 -3.94 20.77 -10.02
CA ARG A 291 -4.76 21.41 -11.06
C ARG A 291 -5.73 22.37 -10.40
N PHE A 292 -5.84 23.55 -10.96
CA PHE A 292 -6.78 24.59 -10.56
C PHE A 292 -8.04 24.52 -11.44
N LEU A 293 -9.20 24.40 -10.82
CA LEU A 293 -10.51 24.37 -11.48
C LEU A 293 -11.35 25.53 -10.99
N PRO A 294 -11.47 26.62 -11.78
CA PRO A 294 -12.33 27.74 -11.44
C PRO A 294 -13.79 27.28 -11.34
N HIS A 295 -14.47 27.69 -10.29
CA HIS A 295 -15.90 27.43 -10.16
C HIS A 295 -16.64 28.37 -11.12
N PRO A 296 -17.56 27.90 -11.98
CA PRO A 296 -18.40 28.76 -12.77
C PRO A 296 -19.24 29.64 -11.80
N LEU A 297 -19.13 30.94 -11.95
CA LEU A 297 -19.90 31.90 -11.12
C LEU A 297 -21.39 31.55 -11.22
N SER A 298 -22.04 31.32 -10.09
CA SER A 298 -23.49 31.26 -10.05
C SER A 298 -24.05 32.62 -10.48
N PRO A 299 -25.05 32.72 -11.38
CA PRO A 299 -25.62 33.97 -11.78
C PRO A 299 -26.09 34.75 -10.54
N GLY A 300 -25.54 35.96 -10.33
CA GLY A 300 -25.91 36.84 -9.21
C GLY A 300 -24.95 36.87 -8.01
N MET A 301 -23.88 36.09 -7.98
CA MET A 301 -22.82 36.28 -7.00
C MET A 301 -21.95 37.51 -7.39
N PRO A 302 -21.65 38.42 -6.43
CA PRO A 302 -20.72 39.51 -6.70
C PRO A 302 -19.34 38.93 -7.07
N ASP A 303 -18.78 39.44 -8.16
CA ASP A 303 -17.40 39.15 -8.54
C ASP A 303 -16.46 39.86 -7.56
N VAL A 304 -16.20 39.22 -6.43
CA VAL A 304 -15.21 39.73 -5.48
C VAL A 304 -13.85 39.50 -6.12
N GLN A 305 -13.28 40.53 -6.69
CA GLN A 305 -11.93 40.44 -7.25
C GLN A 305 -10.96 40.05 -6.14
N PRO A 306 -10.15 38.95 -6.32
CA PRO A 306 -9.11 38.63 -5.38
C PRO A 306 -8.10 39.78 -5.29
N PRO A 307 -7.40 39.95 -4.17
CA PRO A 307 -6.32 40.92 -4.04
C PRO A 307 -5.31 40.71 -5.17
N GLY A 308 -5.12 41.74 -5.97
CA GLY A 308 -4.58 41.79 -7.32
C GLY A 308 -3.30 41.08 -7.66
N GLY A 309 -3.09 40.86 -8.96
CA GLY A 309 -1.82 40.50 -9.60
C GLY A 309 -1.49 39.03 -9.58
N ASP A 310 -0.30 38.66 -10.01
CA ASP A 310 0.30 37.31 -9.95
C ASP A 310 0.36 36.79 -8.50
N SER A 311 -0.78 36.35 -8.00
CA SER A 311 -0.94 36.09 -6.58
C SER A 311 -0.39 34.72 -6.25
N GLN A 312 0.70 34.71 -5.54
CA GLN A 312 1.22 33.50 -4.85
C GLN A 312 0.33 33.25 -3.62
N TRP A 313 -0.12 32.02 -3.45
CA TRP A 313 -1.01 31.63 -2.37
C TRP A 313 -0.38 30.57 -1.47
N THR A 314 -0.59 30.70 -0.17
CA THR A 314 -0.39 29.62 0.79
C THR A 314 -1.72 28.87 0.96
N VAL A 315 -1.75 27.62 0.56
CA VAL A 315 -2.92 26.74 0.68
C VAL A 315 -2.90 26.08 2.05
N CYS A 316 -3.89 26.40 2.88
CA CYS A 316 -4.07 25.84 4.22
C CYS A 316 -5.34 24.99 4.27
N GLY A 317 -5.30 23.95 5.08
CA GLY A 317 -6.48 23.13 5.35
C GLY A 317 -7.41 23.74 6.40
N SER A 318 -8.41 22.97 6.82
CA SER A 318 -9.47 23.35 7.72
C SER A 318 -9.22 23.02 9.19
N LEU A 319 -8.02 22.57 9.54
CA LEU A 319 -7.67 22.21 10.91
C LEU A 319 -7.11 23.40 11.67
N CYS A 320 -7.45 23.49 12.95
CA CYS A 320 -6.93 24.54 13.85
C CYS A 320 -5.51 24.18 14.33
N THR A 321 -4.58 24.09 13.40
CA THR A 321 -3.15 23.89 13.67
C THR A 321 -2.31 24.57 12.59
N SER A 322 -1.20 25.18 12.99
CA SER A 322 -0.26 25.81 12.06
C SER A 322 0.42 24.83 11.10
N GLY A 323 0.37 23.54 11.42
CA GLY A 323 0.88 22.46 10.57
C GLY A 323 -0.02 22.11 9.38
N ASP A 324 -1.28 22.59 9.36
CA ASP A 324 -2.23 22.28 8.28
C ASP A 324 -2.00 23.21 7.08
N MET A 325 -0.80 23.12 6.54
CA MET A 325 -0.37 23.78 5.32
C MET A 325 -0.10 22.74 4.25
N LEU A 326 -0.82 22.84 3.12
CA LEU A 326 -0.66 21.90 2.02
C LEU A 326 0.42 22.34 1.04
N VAL A 327 0.44 23.63 0.70
CA VAL A 327 1.39 24.21 -0.26
C VAL A 327 1.68 25.67 0.11
N LYS A 328 2.90 26.12 -0.11
CA LYS A 328 3.32 27.53 -0.04
C LYS A 328 3.64 28.06 -1.41
N ASN A 329 3.36 29.34 -1.61
CA ASN A 329 3.72 30.09 -2.81
C ASN A 329 3.21 29.43 -4.12
N LEU A 330 1.99 28.89 -4.09
CA LEU A 330 1.36 28.34 -5.28
C LEU A 330 0.79 29.48 -6.15
N PRO A 331 1.17 29.59 -7.43
CA PRO A 331 0.59 30.60 -8.32
C PRO A 331 -0.84 30.18 -8.70
N LEU A 332 -1.84 30.91 -8.20
CA LEU A 332 -3.25 30.69 -8.50
C LEU A 332 -3.88 32.03 -8.95
N PRO A 333 -3.72 32.40 -10.22
CA PRO A 333 -4.26 33.66 -10.72
C PRO A 333 -5.78 33.63 -10.68
N GLY A 334 -6.36 34.70 -10.12
CA GLY A 334 -7.82 34.85 -10.06
C GLY A 334 -8.55 33.91 -9.10
N LEU A 335 -7.84 33.27 -8.13
CA LEU A 335 -8.43 32.38 -7.14
C LEU A 335 -9.55 33.06 -6.35
N LYS A 336 -10.68 32.39 -6.21
CA LYS A 336 -11.86 32.82 -5.46
C LYS A 336 -12.39 31.74 -4.54
N THR A 337 -13.13 32.14 -3.53
CA THR A 337 -13.92 31.19 -2.72
C THR A 337 -14.92 30.46 -3.64
N GLY A 338 -15.00 29.14 -3.47
CA GLY A 338 -15.79 28.24 -4.31
C GLY A 338 -14.97 27.50 -5.37
N ASP A 339 -13.79 27.99 -5.74
CA ASP A 339 -12.90 27.30 -6.66
C ASP A 339 -12.42 25.97 -6.09
N MET A 340 -11.97 25.07 -6.96
CA MET A 340 -11.49 23.75 -6.57
C MET A 340 -10.02 23.58 -6.90
N LEU A 341 -9.31 22.91 -6.01
CA LEU A 341 -7.97 22.43 -6.22
C LEU A 341 -7.99 20.90 -6.29
N VAL A 342 -7.29 20.35 -7.28
CA VAL A 342 -7.16 18.91 -7.46
C VAL A 342 -5.71 18.54 -7.28
N PHE A 343 -5.43 17.80 -6.20
CA PHE A 343 -4.11 17.26 -5.90
C PHE A 343 -4.00 15.89 -6.56
N ASP A 344 -3.07 15.73 -7.48
CA ASP A 344 -2.86 14.50 -8.22
C ASP A 344 -1.82 13.57 -7.54
N ARG A 345 -1.75 12.33 -8.01
CA ARG A 345 -0.81 11.29 -7.52
C ARG A 345 -0.98 10.94 -6.04
N ILE A 346 -2.19 11.02 -5.52
CA ILE A 346 -2.49 10.72 -4.10
C ILE A 346 -3.02 9.30 -3.88
N GLY A 347 -3.01 8.44 -4.89
CA GLY A 347 -3.62 7.12 -4.82
C GLY A 347 -2.93 6.14 -3.86
N ALA A 348 -1.73 6.45 -3.36
CA ALA A 348 -1.02 5.60 -2.42
C ALA A 348 -0.84 6.27 -1.05
N TYR A 349 -1.32 5.62 0.01
CA TYR A 349 -1.21 5.98 1.43
C TYR A 349 -1.95 7.27 1.84
N ALA A 350 -2.09 8.23 0.95
CA ALA A 350 -2.59 9.57 1.25
C ALA A 350 -3.93 9.58 2.01
N VAL A 351 -4.84 8.65 1.71
CA VAL A 351 -6.14 8.52 2.36
C VAL A 351 -6.13 7.63 3.60
N THR A 352 -5.03 6.95 3.92
CA THR A 352 -4.91 6.04 5.06
C THR A 352 -3.90 6.47 6.11
N GLU A 353 -3.02 7.41 5.81
CA GLU A 353 -1.99 7.92 6.72
C GLU A 353 -2.28 9.34 7.27
N GLY A 354 -3.50 9.85 7.09
CA GLY A 354 -3.89 11.15 7.60
C GLY A 354 -4.16 11.17 9.11
N ILE A 355 -4.22 12.39 9.69
CA ILE A 355 -4.56 12.60 11.10
C ILE A 355 -6.09 12.67 11.30
N TYR A 356 -6.79 11.61 10.95
CA TYR A 356 -8.25 11.58 10.76
C TYR A 356 -9.09 12.04 11.95
N LEU A 357 -8.64 11.80 13.18
CA LEU A 357 -9.46 12.04 14.37
C LEU A 357 -9.31 13.45 14.94
N PHE A 358 -8.30 14.21 14.49
CA PHE A 358 -8.08 15.54 15.02
C PHE A 358 -9.26 16.46 14.66
N LEU A 359 -9.78 17.18 15.67
CA LEU A 359 -10.96 18.03 15.59
C LEU A 359 -12.27 17.34 15.17
N SER A 360 -12.32 16.01 15.20
CA SER A 360 -13.51 15.23 14.80
C SER A 360 -14.06 15.64 13.42
N ARG A 361 -13.19 16.01 12.48
CA ARG A 361 -13.57 16.35 11.11
C ARG A 361 -14.04 15.12 10.35
N ARG A 362 -14.96 15.29 9.41
CA ARG A 362 -15.45 14.19 8.57
C ARG A 362 -14.31 13.61 7.71
N LEU A 363 -14.34 12.30 7.50
CA LEU A 363 -13.51 11.67 6.48
C LEU A 363 -14.01 12.09 5.08
N PRO A 364 -13.12 12.18 4.08
CA PRO A 364 -13.53 12.48 2.72
C PRO A 364 -14.36 11.34 2.13
N ALA A 365 -15.25 11.68 1.20
CA ALA A 365 -15.84 10.65 0.34
C ALA A 365 -14.76 10.03 -0.56
N VAL A 366 -14.90 8.74 -0.85
CA VAL A 366 -14.03 8.02 -1.78
C VAL A 366 -14.87 7.52 -2.95
N LEU A 367 -14.47 7.89 -4.15
CA LEU A 367 -15.05 7.41 -5.39
C LEU A 367 -14.01 6.63 -6.17
N THR A 368 -14.42 5.57 -6.83
CA THR A 368 -13.64 4.91 -7.87
C THR A 368 -14.16 5.30 -9.24
N TYR A 369 -13.26 5.42 -10.20
CA TYR A 369 -13.60 5.63 -11.61
C TYR A 369 -13.08 4.48 -12.44
N GLU A 370 -13.96 3.89 -13.21
CA GLU A 370 -13.64 2.88 -14.21
C GLU A 370 -14.13 3.37 -15.57
N LYS A 371 -13.32 3.14 -16.62
CA LYS A 371 -13.60 3.69 -17.95
C LYS A 371 -15.01 3.35 -18.46
N ASP A 372 -15.44 2.11 -18.24
CA ASP A 372 -16.72 1.61 -18.76
C ASP A 372 -17.87 1.73 -17.77
N ALA A 373 -17.58 1.73 -16.46
CA ALA A 373 -18.57 1.82 -15.39
C ALA A 373 -18.77 3.23 -14.82
N GLY A 374 -17.87 4.17 -15.14
CA GLY A 374 -17.93 5.55 -14.68
C GLY A 374 -17.55 5.71 -13.20
N LEU A 375 -18.08 6.75 -12.56
CA LEU A 375 -17.84 7.07 -11.14
C LEU A 375 -18.76 6.25 -10.23
N LYS A 376 -18.15 5.64 -9.19
CA LYS A 376 -18.87 4.90 -8.16
C LYS A 376 -18.45 5.39 -6.78
N LEU A 377 -19.41 5.75 -5.94
CA LEU A 377 -19.17 6.04 -4.52
C LEU A 377 -18.87 4.71 -3.80
N VAL A 378 -17.68 4.58 -3.22
CA VAL A 378 -17.27 3.39 -2.45
C VAL A 378 -17.24 3.64 -0.94
N ARG A 379 -17.11 4.90 -0.53
CA ARG A 379 -17.26 5.33 0.86
C ARG A 379 -17.80 6.75 0.89
N GLY A 380 -18.88 6.99 1.63
CA GLY A 380 -19.38 8.33 1.90
C GLY A 380 -18.43 9.15 2.79
N ALA A 381 -18.73 10.43 2.95
CA ALA A 381 -18.05 11.29 3.91
C ALA A 381 -18.52 10.91 5.33
N LEU A 382 -17.69 10.20 6.09
CA LEU A 382 -18.04 9.66 7.42
C LEU A 382 -17.72 10.64 8.54
N PRO A 383 -18.60 10.78 9.57
CA PRO A 383 -18.27 11.51 10.78
C PRO A 383 -17.21 10.76 11.59
N THR A 384 -16.27 11.48 12.22
CA THR A 384 -15.28 10.91 13.12
C THR A 384 -15.56 11.20 14.59
N SER A 385 -16.57 12.03 14.88
CA SER A 385 -16.98 12.31 16.25
C SER A 385 -17.30 11.04 17.08
N PRO A 386 -17.87 9.96 16.54
CA PRO A 386 -18.11 8.75 17.32
C PRO A 386 -16.84 8.11 17.89
N PHE A 387 -15.70 8.30 17.23
CA PHE A 387 -14.42 7.76 17.70
C PHE A 387 -13.79 8.60 18.83
N ASN A 388 -14.20 9.86 18.97
CA ASN A 388 -13.72 10.80 19.98
C ASN A 388 -14.74 11.03 21.10
N ASP A 389 -15.93 10.43 21.00
CA ASP A 389 -16.96 10.46 22.05
C ASP A 389 -16.67 9.37 23.08
N GLY A 390 -16.69 9.71 24.35
CA GLY A 390 -16.51 8.75 25.46
C GLY A 390 -17.70 7.81 25.65
N SER A 391 -18.74 7.89 24.83
CA SER A 391 -19.96 7.10 24.92
C SER A 391 -19.92 5.87 24.01
N ILE A 392 -19.78 4.68 24.57
CA ILE A 392 -19.83 3.41 23.83
C ILE A 392 -21.19 3.25 23.11
N GLN A 393 -22.28 3.66 23.73
CA GLN A 393 -23.62 3.58 23.14
C GLN A 393 -23.75 4.42 21.86
N TYR A 394 -23.19 5.63 21.90
CA TYR A 394 -23.19 6.49 20.72
C TYR A 394 -22.40 5.90 19.56
N PHE A 395 -21.26 5.29 19.86
CA PHE A 395 -20.42 4.61 18.87
C PHE A 395 -21.16 3.43 18.21
N GLU A 396 -21.80 2.56 19.00
CA GLU A 396 -22.60 1.44 18.50
C GLU A 396 -23.79 1.89 17.65
N ASP A 397 -24.49 2.94 18.05
CA ASP A 397 -25.63 3.48 17.32
C ASP A 397 -25.22 4.09 15.97
N CYS A 398 -24.05 4.71 15.89
CA CYS A 398 -23.50 5.23 14.63
C CYS A 398 -23.14 4.09 13.66
N ILE A 399 -22.50 3.03 14.15
CA ILE A 399 -22.16 1.87 13.32
C ILE A 399 -23.41 1.17 12.79
N LYS A 400 -24.46 1.01 13.61
CA LYS A 400 -25.73 0.39 13.20
C LYS A 400 -26.48 1.21 12.15
N LYS A 401 -26.43 2.54 12.21
CA LYS A 401 -27.10 3.44 11.25
C LYS A 401 -26.43 3.46 9.86
N GLU A 402 -25.15 3.19 9.79
CA GLU A 402 -24.39 3.24 8.53
C GLU A 402 -24.25 1.87 7.84
N ASN A 403 -24.75 0.80 8.49
CA ASN A 403 -24.89 -0.55 7.92
C ASN A 403 -26.36 -1.03 8.05
N PRO A 404 -27.31 -0.48 7.26
CA PRO A 404 -28.68 -0.97 7.24
C PRO A 404 -28.79 -2.36 6.61
#